data_eb77f7f5f7210ccd7e990d298bb32324
#
_entry.id   eb77f7f5f7210ccd7e990d298bb32324
#
_cell.length_a   1.000
_cell.length_b   1.000
_cell.length_c   1.000
_cell.angle_alpha   90.00
_cell.angle_beta   90.00
_cell.angle_gamma   90.00
#
_symmetry.space_group_name_H-M   'P 1'
#
loop_
_entity.id
_entity.type
_entity.pdbx_description
1 polymer ?
#
loop_
_entity_poly.entity_id
_entity_poly.type
_entity_poly.pdbx_seq_one_letter_code
_entity_poly.pdbx_strand_id
1 'polypeptide(L)'
;MSEHLGAMGIPHIVLERKRIAERWRSERWDSLVANGPAWHDRFPGLKFDDVGPDVFPPKERMAQYFEDYARMLNAPVRTGVEVRRVKRNDKRPGFTVTTSEGTIEALHVVAATGPFQVPTYPNIVPEDSGIQQLHSSAYKNPGQLADGAVLVLSLIHISEPTRRRG
;
A
#
# COMPACT_ATOMS: atom_id res chain seq x y z
N MET A 1 4.51 2.45 -13.71
CA MET A 1 4.67 3.89 -14.09
C MET A 1 6.15 4.21 -14.31
N SER A 2 7.02 4.14 -13.30
CA SER A 2 8.45 4.49 -13.43
C SER A 2 9.16 3.69 -14.54
N GLU A 3 8.85 2.40 -14.70
CA GLU A 3 9.31 1.57 -15.83
C GLU A 3 9.01 2.20 -17.19
N HIS A 4 7.75 2.56 -17.42
CA HIS A 4 7.34 3.15 -18.70
C HIS A 4 7.96 4.52 -18.93
N LEU A 5 8.03 5.36 -17.90
CA LEU A 5 8.66 6.66 -18.02
C LEU A 5 10.15 6.53 -18.33
N GLY A 6 10.84 5.59 -17.68
CA GLY A 6 12.24 5.28 -17.96
C GLY A 6 12.46 4.76 -19.38
N ALA A 7 11.64 3.81 -19.83
CA ALA A 7 11.69 3.27 -21.19
C ALA A 7 11.44 4.34 -22.28
N MET A 8 10.65 5.37 -21.96
CA MET A 8 10.37 6.51 -22.85
C MET A 8 11.39 7.65 -22.72
N GLY A 9 12.40 7.51 -21.86
CA GLY A 9 13.39 8.57 -21.60
C GLY A 9 12.80 9.82 -20.93
N ILE A 10 11.64 9.71 -20.27
CA ILE A 10 10.98 10.82 -19.60
C ILE A 10 11.59 11.03 -18.21
N PRO A 11 12.24 12.20 -17.95
CA PRO A 11 12.77 12.50 -16.64
C PRO A 11 11.66 12.51 -15.59
N HIS A 12 11.86 11.78 -14.50
CA HIS A 12 10.90 11.70 -13.41
C HIS A 12 11.61 11.41 -12.09
N ILE A 13 10.89 11.60 -11.00
CA ILE A 13 11.32 11.26 -9.65
C ILE A 13 10.15 10.60 -8.92
N VAL A 14 10.45 9.62 -8.07
CA VAL A 14 9.49 8.99 -7.19
C VAL A 14 9.81 9.41 -5.75
N LEU A 15 8.84 10.01 -5.06
CA LEU A 15 8.99 10.44 -3.68
C LEU A 15 8.26 9.45 -2.77
N GLU A 16 8.98 8.86 -1.84
CA GLU A 16 8.44 7.93 -0.86
C GLU A 16 8.77 8.43 0.56
N ARG A 17 7.74 8.56 1.40
CA ARG A 17 7.88 9.08 2.76
C ARG A 17 8.75 8.21 3.67
N LYS A 18 8.69 6.90 3.47
CA LYS A 18 9.43 5.90 4.26
C LYS A 18 10.32 5.05 3.35
N ARG A 19 10.48 3.77 3.65
CA ARG A 19 11.17 2.80 2.77
C ARG A 19 10.23 2.33 1.66
N ILE A 20 10.78 1.87 0.57
CA ILE A 20 9.99 1.17 -0.46
C ILE A 20 9.23 0.01 0.20
N ALA A 21 7.95 -0.10 -0.15
CA ALA A 21 7.05 -1.12 0.38
C ALA A 21 6.87 -1.12 1.91
N GLU A 22 7.07 0.01 2.58
CA GLU A 22 6.97 0.11 4.04
C GLU A 22 5.65 -0.44 4.58
N ARG A 23 4.53 -0.18 3.90
CA ARG A 23 3.22 -0.65 4.35
C ARG A 23 3.08 -2.16 4.36
N TRP A 24 3.77 -2.86 3.48
CA TRP A 24 3.82 -4.32 3.50
C TRP A 24 4.54 -4.83 4.76
N ARG A 25 5.54 -4.11 5.23
CA ARG A 25 6.34 -4.47 6.40
C ARG A 25 5.63 -4.11 7.71
N SER A 26 5.16 -2.87 7.85
CA SER A 26 4.74 -2.31 9.13
C SER A 26 3.22 -2.19 9.32
N GLU A 27 2.43 -2.15 8.24
CA GLU A 27 0.98 -1.87 8.33
C GLU A 27 0.10 -3.07 7.96
N ARG A 28 0.67 -4.26 7.86
CA ARG A 28 -0.06 -5.50 7.55
C ARG A 28 0.03 -6.49 8.71
N TRP A 29 -0.89 -7.44 8.75
CA TRP A 29 -0.87 -8.52 9.72
C TRP A 29 0.24 -9.53 9.43
N ASP A 30 0.63 -10.29 10.47
CA ASP A 30 1.84 -11.09 10.43
C ASP A 30 1.79 -12.24 9.41
N SER A 31 0.62 -12.86 9.25
CA SER A 31 0.41 -13.98 8.32
C SER A 31 -0.03 -13.57 6.92
N LEU A 32 0.10 -12.28 6.53
CA LEU A 32 -0.28 -11.85 5.19
C LEU A 32 0.59 -12.50 4.13
N VAL A 33 -0.06 -13.03 3.11
CA VAL A 33 0.56 -13.45 1.84
C VAL A 33 0.01 -12.61 0.68
N ALA A 34 0.64 -12.67 -0.47
CA ALA A 34 0.13 -12.07 -1.70
C ALA A 34 -1.28 -12.60 -2.06
N ASN A 35 -2.04 -11.86 -2.82
CA ASN A 35 -3.40 -12.27 -3.24
C ASN A 35 -3.39 -13.32 -4.36
N GLY A 36 -2.28 -13.44 -5.07
CA GLY A 36 -2.07 -14.42 -6.13
C GLY A 36 -0.78 -15.22 -5.94
N PRO A 37 -0.65 -16.35 -6.65
CA PRO A 37 0.57 -17.15 -6.62
C PRO A 37 1.74 -16.42 -7.32
N ALA A 38 2.96 -16.86 -7.05
CA ALA A 38 4.18 -16.22 -7.53
C ALA A 38 4.27 -16.10 -9.07
N TRP A 39 3.64 -17.01 -9.82
CA TRP A 39 3.59 -16.90 -11.27
C TRP A 39 2.67 -15.78 -11.77
N HIS A 40 1.67 -15.40 -10.98
CA HIS A 40 0.67 -14.37 -11.33
C HIS A 40 1.07 -12.99 -10.81
N ASP A 41 1.41 -12.87 -9.53
CA ASP A 41 1.67 -11.59 -8.85
C ASP A 41 3.11 -11.11 -9.10
N ARG A 42 3.44 -10.86 -10.36
CA ARG A 42 4.77 -10.40 -10.79
C ARG A 42 4.71 -9.22 -11.74
N PHE A 43 5.75 -8.41 -11.71
CA PHE A 43 5.96 -7.32 -12.67
C PHE A 43 6.76 -7.79 -13.90
N PRO A 44 6.68 -7.06 -15.02
CA PRO A 44 7.48 -7.37 -16.20
C PRO A 44 8.98 -7.43 -15.89
N GLY A 45 9.64 -8.47 -16.39
CA GLY A 45 11.08 -8.62 -16.26
C GLY A 45 11.60 -9.16 -14.93
N LEU A 46 10.77 -9.28 -13.89
CA LEU A 46 11.19 -9.84 -12.60
C LEU A 46 10.27 -11.00 -12.19
N LYS A 47 10.87 -12.11 -11.79
CA LYS A 47 10.18 -13.30 -11.27
C LYS A 47 10.55 -13.53 -9.82
N PHE A 48 9.80 -14.41 -9.15
CA PHE A 48 10.21 -14.98 -7.88
C PHE A 48 11.04 -16.23 -8.16
N ASP A 49 12.33 -16.18 -7.86
CA ASP A 49 13.25 -17.30 -8.11
C ASP A 49 13.36 -18.24 -6.90
N ASP A 50 12.97 -17.78 -5.74
CA ASP A 50 13.07 -18.43 -4.43
C ASP A 50 11.73 -18.94 -3.88
N VAL A 51 10.64 -18.73 -4.63
CA VAL A 51 9.28 -19.13 -4.26
C VAL A 51 8.71 -20.03 -5.34
N GLY A 52 8.15 -21.17 -4.96
CA GLY A 52 7.48 -22.07 -5.92
C GLY A 52 6.37 -21.33 -6.69
N PRO A 53 6.13 -21.69 -7.97
CA PRO A 53 5.22 -20.95 -8.84
C PRO A 53 3.81 -20.80 -8.26
N ASP A 54 3.28 -21.83 -7.63
CA ASP A 54 1.92 -21.86 -7.08
C ASP A 54 1.85 -21.39 -5.61
N VAL A 55 2.98 -21.00 -5.03
CA VAL A 55 3.04 -20.48 -3.65
C VAL A 55 2.67 -19.01 -3.64
N PHE A 56 1.90 -18.60 -2.65
CA PHE A 56 1.55 -17.20 -2.37
C PHE A 56 2.68 -16.57 -1.54
N PRO A 57 3.46 -15.64 -2.10
CA PRO A 57 4.60 -15.08 -1.38
C PRO A 57 4.19 -14.37 -0.09
N PRO A 58 4.92 -14.58 1.04
CA PRO A 58 4.66 -13.85 2.27
C PRO A 58 4.98 -12.36 2.13
N LYS A 59 4.40 -11.54 2.99
CA LYS A 59 4.49 -10.07 2.93
C LYS A 59 5.92 -9.54 2.90
N GLU A 60 6.83 -10.17 3.64
CA GLU A 60 8.24 -9.79 3.67
C GLU A 60 8.91 -10.02 2.31
N ARG A 61 8.57 -11.14 1.67
CA ARG A 61 9.10 -11.45 0.33
C ARG A 61 8.50 -10.53 -0.72
N MET A 62 7.22 -10.15 -0.59
CA MET A 62 6.60 -9.13 -1.44
C MET A 62 7.29 -7.78 -1.27
N ALA A 63 7.56 -7.36 -0.03
CA ALA A 63 8.27 -6.11 0.22
C ALA A 63 9.67 -6.10 -0.41
N GLN A 64 10.40 -7.20 -0.30
CA GLN A 64 11.71 -7.36 -0.94
C GLN A 64 11.60 -7.33 -2.47
N TYR A 65 10.58 -7.97 -3.04
CA TYR A 65 10.31 -7.97 -4.47
C TYR A 65 10.11 -6.56 -5.04
N PHE A 66 9.39 -5.69 -4.33
CA PHE A 66 9.23 -4.28 -4.74
C PHE A 66 10.56 -3.51 -4.70
N GLU A 67 11.40 -3.76 -3.71
CA GLU A 67 12.75 -3.16 -3.65
C GLU A 67 13.62 -3.66 -4.80
N ASP A 68 13.62 -4.96 -5.06
CA ASP A 68 14.38 -5.57 -6.16
C ASP A 68 13.92 -5.03 -7.51
N TYR A 69 12.60 -4.86 -7.69
CA TYR A 69 12.05 -4.27 -8.91
C TYR A 69 12.49 -2.81 -9.10
N ALA A 70 12.42 -2.01 -8.06
CA ALA A 70 12.89 -0.62 -8.11
C ALA A 70 14.38 -0.53 -8.45
N ARG A 71 15.20 -1.45 -7.90
CA ARG A 71 16.63 -1.56 -8.18
C ARG A 71 16.90 -2.01 -9.60
N MET A 72 16.19 -3.04 -10.09
CA MET A 72 16.32 -3.54 -11.46
C MET A 72 16.05 -2.45 -12.50
N LEU A 73 15.04 -1.61 -12.24
CA LEU A 73 14.68 -0.49 -13.12
C LEU A 73 15.60 0.73 -12.97
N ASN A 74 16.52 0.72 -12.00
CA ASN A 74 17.24 1.92 -11.58
C ASN A 74 16.28 3.10 -11.34
N ALA A 75 15.14 2.82 -10.72
CA ALA A 75 14.07 3.80 -10.53
C ALA A 75 14.55 4.96 -9.64
N PRO A 76 14.30 6.23 -10.02
CA PRO A 76 14.79 7.39 -9.28
C PRO A 76 13.96 7.65 -8.02
N VAL A 77 13.97 6.69 -7.08
CA VAL A 77 13.22 6.76 -5.83
C VAL A 77 14.03 7.50 -4.77
N ARG A 78 13.45 8.53 -4.20
CA ARG A 78 13.94 9.23 -3.01
C ARG A 78 13.08 8.83 -1.82
N THR A 79 13.65 8.05 -0.93
CA THR A 79 13.03 7.61 0.32
C THR A 79 13.26 8.64 1.44
N GLY A 80 12.41 8.62 2.47
CA GLY A 80 12.48 9.60 3.57
C GLY A 80 11.90 10.97 3.23
N VAL A 81 11.34 11.16 2.04
CA VAL A 81 10.81 12.43 1.55
C VAL A 81 9.29 12.46 1.63
N GLU A 82 8.77 13.23 2.57
CA GLU A 82 7.33 13.41 2.73
C GLU A 82 6.83 14.53 1.83
N VAL A 83 5.84 14.23 0.97
CA VAL A 83 5.10 15.25 0.23
C VAL A 83 4.00 15.81 1.14
N ARG A 84 4.09 17.08 1.46
CA ARG A 84 3.16 17.78 2.35
C ARG A 84 2.03 18.47 1.60
N ARG A 85 2.34 19.01 0.41
CA ARG A 85 1.38 19.75 -0.40
C ARG A 85 1.70 19.65 -1.88
N VAL A 86 0.67 19.53 -2.70
CA VAL A 86 0.74 19.70 -4.15
C VAL A 86 -0.21 20.82 -4.53
N LYS A 87 0.30 21.87 -5.16
CA LYS A 87 -0.50 23.01 -5.64
C LYS A 87 -0.28 23.18 -7.15
N ARG A 88 -1.38 23.31 -7.91
CA ARG A 88 -1.30 23.73 -9.31
C ARG A 88 -0.83 25.18 -9.39
N ASN A 89 0.03 25.49 -10.34
CA ASN A 89 0.49 26.84 -10.54
C ASN A 89 -0.58 27.68 -11.27
N ASP A 90 -0.82 28.88 -10.78
CA ASP A 90 -1.87 29.76 -11.30
C ASP A 90 -1.45 30.50 -12.59
N LYS A 91 -0.14 30.76 -12.76
CA LYS A 91 0.41 31.62 -13.82
C LYS A 91 1.22 30.86 -14.89
N ARG A 92 1.53 29.59 -14.64
CA ARG A 92 2.34 28.74 -15.54
C ARG A 92 1.84 27.30 -15.51
N PRO A 93 2.09 26.48 -16.54
CA PRO A 93 1.78 25.06 -16.48
C PRO A 93 2.56 24.36 -15.36
N GLY A 94 1.94 23.31 -14.78
CA GLY A 94 2.58 22.44 -13.80
C GLY A 94 2.15 22.68 -12.36
N PHE A 95 2.95 22.13 -11.46
CA PHE A 95 2.67 22.03 -10.03
C PHE A 95 3.88 22.40 -9.20
N THR A 96 3.63 23.01 -8.06
CA THR A 96 4.58 23.19 -6.98
C THR A 96 4.32 22.11 -5.93
N VAL A 97 5.33 21.28 -5.66
CA VAL A 97 5.29 20.17 -4.69
C VAL A 97 6.13 20.54 -3.49
N THR A 98 5.50 20.77 -2.35
CA THR A 98 6.19 21.05 -1.06
C THR A 98 6.47 19.74 -0.34
N THR A 99 7.72 19.51 0.00
CA THR A 99 8.20 18.29 0.66
C THR A 99 8.87 18.60 2.01
N SER A 100 9.26 17.56 2.74
CA SER A 100 10.08 17.68 3.95
C SER A 100 11.48 18.24 3.68
N GLU A 101 11.97 18.16 2.43
CA GLU A 101 13.32 18.60 2.03
C GLU A 101 13.31 19.91 1.20
N GLY A 102 12.15 20.52 1.01
CA GLY A 102 12.02 21.74 0.21
C GLY A 102 10.94 21.62 -0.86
N THR A 103 11.07 22.43 -1.90
CA THR A 103 10.05 22.56 -2.95
C THR A 103 10.58 22.07 -4.29
N ILE A 104 9.75 21.32 -5.00
CA ILE A 104 10.03 20.79 -6.34
C ILE A 104 8.97 21.34 -7.30
N GLU A 105 9.41 21.77 -8.49
CA GLU A 105 8.51 22.12 -9.58
C GLU A 105 8.38 20.94 -10.55
N ALA A 106 7.16 20.62 -10.94
CA ALA A 106 6.88 19.53 -11.85
C ALA A 106 5.79 19.90 -12.85
N LEU A 107 5.92 19.46 -14.10
CA LEU A 107 4.87 19.63 -15.10
C LEU A 107 3.67 18.72 -14.83
N HIS A 108 3.95 17.52 -14.35
CA HIS A 108 2.92 16.51 -14.05
C HIS A 108 3.19 15.90 -12.67
N VAL A 109 2.13 15.54 -11.97
CA VAL A 109 2.18 14.81 -10.70
C VAL A 109 1.24 13.60 -10.80
N VAL A 110 1.76 12.44 -10.43
CA VAL A 110 1.00 11.20 -10.30
C VAL A 110 0.87 10.86 -8.83
N ALA A 111 -0.35 10.90 -8.30
CA ALA A 111 -0.64 10.48 -6.94
C ALA A 111 -0.79 8.94 -6.90
N ALA A 112 0.22 8.26 -6.36
CA ALA A 112 0.26 6.80 -6.23
C ALA A 112 0.27 6.36 -4.75
N THR A 113 -0.39 7.13 -3.88
CA THR A 113 -0.37 6.97 -2.42
C THR A 113 -1.20 5.79 -1.91
N GLY A 114 -2.01 5.19 -2.78
CA GLY A 114 -2.96 4.12 -2.42
C GLY A 114 -4.22 4.63 -1.70
N PRO A 115 -5.29 3.83 -1.66
CA PRO A 115 -6.59 4.24 -1.13
C PRO A 115 -6.70 4.18 0.40
N PHE A 116 -5.85 3.41 1.07
CA PHE A 116 -6.00 3.10 2.51
C PHE A 116 -5.12 4.00 3.37
N GLN A 117 -5.35 5.31 3.35
CA GLN A 117 -4.51 6.29 4.06
C GLN A 117 -4.98 6.54 5.49
N VAL A 118 -6.29 6.69 5.69
CA VAL A 118 -6.89 7.03 6.99
C VAL A 118 -7.88 5.94 7.38
N PRO A 119 -7.71 5.30 8.54
CA PRO A 119 -8.67 4.34 9.06
C PRO A 119 -10.03 4.99 9.27
N THR A 120 -11.09 4.33 8.82
CA THR A 120 -12.47 4.76 9.08
C THR A 120 -13.20 3.67 9.86
N TYR A 121 -13.78 4.06 10.97
CA TYR A 121 -14.60 3.19 11.79
C TYR A 121 -16.08 3.51 11.53
N PRO A 122 -16.91 2.54 11.15
CA PRO A 122 -18.33 2.77 11.04
C PRO A 122 -18.90 3.03 12.44
N ASN A 123 -19.76 4.04 12.56
CA ASN A 123 -20.39 4.42 13.83
C ASN A 123 -21.60 3.49 14.14
N ILE A 124 -21.30 2.21 14.38
CA ILE A 124 -22.32 1.18 14.68
C ILE A 124 -22.14 0.56 16.07
N VAL A 125 -21.06 0.90 16.76
CA VAL A 125 -20.76 0.41 18.11
C VAL A 125 -20.91 1.58 19.07
N PRO A 126 -21.81 1.48 20.08
CA PRO A 126 -21.93 2.51 21.10
C PRO A 126 -20.61 2.74 21.86
N GLU A 127 -20.30 4.00 22.19
CA GLU A 127 -19.04 4.37 22.86
C GLU A 127 -18.89 3.70 24.24
N ASP A 128 -19.98 3.44 24.92
CA ASP A 128 -20.04 2.82 26.25
C ASP A 128 -20.17 1.29 26.24
N SER A 129 -20.13 0.67 25.08
CA SER A 129 -20.33 -0.79 24.92
C SER A 129 -19.23 -1.65 25.52
N GLY A 130 -18.04 -1.09 25.78
CA GLY A 130 -16.85 -1.84 26.19
C GLY A 130 -16.27 -2.77 25.09
N ILE A 131 -16.79 -2.70 23.86
CA ILE A 131 -16.34 -3.51 22.74
C ILE A 131 -15.03 -2.95 22.18
N GLN A 132 -13.98 -3.78 22.14
CA GLN A 132 -12.74 -3.42 21.48
C GLN A 132 -12.97 -3.29 19.97
N GLN A 133 -12.64 -2.14 19.40
CA GLN A 133 -12.65 -1.90 17.97
C GLN A 133 -11.22 -1.83 17.44
N LEU A 134 -10.93 -2.56 16.38
CA LEU A 134 -9.61 -2.61 15.77
C LEU A 134 -9.73 -2.49 14.26
N HIS A 135 -9.03 -1.52 13.66
CA HIS A 135 -8.97 -1.39 12.21
C HIS A 135 -7.94 -2.37 11.63
N SER A 136 -8.18 -2.91 10.44
CA SER A 136 -7.31 -3.89 9.79
C SER A 136 -5.85 -3.41 9.61
N SER A 137 -5.60 -2.11 9.50
CA SER A 137 -4.24 -1.56 9.44
C SER A 137 -3.47 -1.65 10.78
N ALA A 138 -4.19 -1.75 11.90
CA ALA A 138 -3.62 -1.89 13.24
C ALA A 138 -3.54 -3.35 13.71
N TYR A 139 -4.30 -4.24 13.06
CA TYR A 139 -4.27 -5.67 13.38
C TYR A 139 -2.97 -6.32 12.91
N LYS A 140 -2.35 -7.11 13.77
CA LYS A 140 -1.13 -7.90 13.49
C LYS A 140 -1.37 -9.40 13.60
N ASN A 141 -1.91 -9.83 14.71
CA ASN A 141 -2.14 -11.24 15.00
C ASN A 141 -3.24 -11.43 16.06
N PRO A 142 -3.72 -12.66 16.27
CA PRO A 142 -4.78 -12.94 17.25
C PRO A 142 -4.46 -12.52 18.68
N GLY A 143 -3.19 -12.46 19.08
CA GLY A 143 -2.78 -12.07 20.42
C GLY A 143 -3.12 -10.61 20.81
N GLN A 144 -3.55 -9.80 19.86
CA GLN A 144 -4.05 -8.43 20.13
C GLN A 144 -5.52 -8.39 20.55
N LEU A 145 -6.24 -9.49 20.36
CA LEU A 145 -7.67 -9.55 20.61
C LEU A 145 -7.94 -10.02 22.04
N ALA A 146 -8.95 -9.42 22.68
CA ALA A 146 -9.44 -9.93 23.94
C ALA A 146 -10.13 -11.29 23.73
N ASP A 147 -10.19 -12.09 24.82
CA ASP A 147 -10.92 -13.35 24.81
C ASP A 147 -12.40 -13.11 24.50
N GLY A 148 -12.97 -13.95 23.67
CA GLY A 148 -14.37 -13.89 23.30
C GLY A 148 -14.65 -13.98 21.81
N ALA A 149 -15.84 -13.61 21.41
CA ALA A 149 -16.28 -13.62 20.02
C ALA A 149 -15.70 -12.42 19.25
N VAL A 150 -15.30 -12.64 18.01
CA VAL A 150 -14.77 -11.60 17.11
C VAL A 150 -15.71 -11.43 15.94
N LEU A 151 -16.18 -10.20 15.72
CA LEU A 151 -16.93 -9.82 14.52
C LEU A 151 -15.99 -9.13 13.52
N VAL A 152 -15.88 -9.67 12.32
CA VAL A 152 -15.14 -9.06 11.21
C VAL A 152 -16.12 -8.33 10.30
N LEU A 153 -15.96 -7.01 10.20
CA LEU A 153 -16.72 -6.18 9.27
C LEU A 153 -15.93 -5.99 7.98
N SER A 154 -16.54 -6.37 6.86
CA SER A 154 -15.95 -6.21 5.53
C SER A 154 -16.98 -5.67 4.56
N LEU A 155 -16.56 -4.79 3.66
CA LEU A 155 -17.41 -4.26 2.59
C LEU A 155 -17.81 -5.35 1.57
N ILE A 156 -17.04 -6.43 1.47
CA ILE A 156 -17.36 -7.56 0.58
C ILE A 156 -18.58 -8.33 1.08
N HIS A 157 -18.80 -8.41 2.39
CA HIS A 157 -19.93 -9.13 2.96
C HIS A 157 -21.26 -8.35 2.94
N ILE A 158 -21.25 -7.08 2.57
CA ILE A 158 -22.46 -6.26 2.43
C ILE A 158 -23.21 -6.58 1.12
N SER A 159 -22.54 -7.14 0.12
CA SER A 159 -23.10 -7.42 -1.20
C SER A 159 -23.61 -8.87 -1.39
N GLU A 160 -23.32 -9.77 -0.49
CA GLU A 160 -23.84 -11.16 -0.54
C GLU A 160 -24.75 -11.46 0.66
N PRO A 161 -26.07 -11.61 0.44
CA PRO A 161 -26.93 -12.15 1.48
C PRO A 161 -26.53 -13.61 1.72
N THR A 162 -26.03 -13.90 2.89
CA THR A 162 -25.75 -15.27 3.34
C THR A 162 -27.03 -16.07 3.27
N ARG A 163 -27.22 -16.89 2.23
CA ARG A 163 -28.23 -17.93 2.24
C ARG A 163 -27.85 -18.92 3.34
N ARG A 164 -28.54 -18.87 4.47
CA ARG A 164 -28.58 -20.00 5.40
C ARG A 164 -29.15 -21.18 4.61
N ARG A 165 -28.34 -22.16 4.35
CA ARG A 165 -28.86 -23.49 4.02
C ARG A 165 -29.46 -24.07 5.30
N GLY A 166 -30.77 -24.22 5.33
CA GLY A 166 -31.47 -25.03 6.31
C GLY A 166 -31.13 -26.50 6.15
#